data_b6a4fa950867d4466ab013bf1366c9e6
#
_entry.id   b6a4fa950867d4466ab013bf1366c9e6
#
_cell.length_a   1.000
_cell.length_b   1.000
_cell.length_c   1.000
_cell.angle_alpha   90.00
_cell.angle_beta   90.00
_cell.angle_gamma   90.00
#
_symmetry.space_group_name_H-M   'P 1'
#
loop_
_entity.id
_entity.type
_entity.pdbx_description
1 polymer ?
#
loop_
_entity_poly.entity_id
_entity_poly.type
_entity_poly.pdbx_seq_one_letter_code
_entity_poly.pdbx_strand_id
1 'polypeptide(L)' 'MRIHIATDHAGLELKNSIKTYLINKGYDVMDHGAHEHDPLDDYPDFIFPCAKAVAAEDDSRGIILGG' A
#
# COMPACT_ATOMS: atom_id res chain seq x y z
N MET A 1 -5.06 14.96 -1.83
CA MET A 1 -5.30 13.60 -2.35
C MET A 1 -4.59 12.58 -1.48
N ARG A 2 -5.26 11.51 -1.12
CA ARG A 2 -4.66 10.43 -0.35
C ARG A 2 -4.22 9.32 -1.28
N ILE A 3 -3.06 8.74 -0.99
CA ILE A 3 -2.53 7.57 -1.69
C ILE A 3 -2.61 6.37 -0.74
N HIS A 4 -3.33 5.34 -1.15
CA HIS A 4 -3.38 4.07 -0.43
C HIS A 4 -2.36 3.13 -1.07
N ILE A 5 -1.54 2.49 -0.26
CA ILE A 5 -0.50 1.59 -0.75
C ILE A 5 -0.56 0.25 -0.03
N ALA A 6 -0.36 -0.83 -0.76
CA ALA A 6 -0.40 -2.17 -0.21
C ALA A 6 0.49 -3.12 -1.01
N THR A 7 1.01 -4.12 -0.32
CA THR A 7 1.81 -5.19 -0.92
C THR A 7 1.73 -6.43 -0.05
N ASP A 8 2.17 -7.58 -0.59
CA ASP A 8 2.54 -8.73 0.23
C ASP A 8 4.00 -8.59 0.69
N HIS A 9 4.54 -9.63 1.36
CA HIS A 9 5.90 -9.57 1.88
C HIS A 9 6.96 -9.36 0.78
N ALA A 10 6.69 -9.84 -0.43
CA ALA A 10 7.67 -9.77 -1.51
C ALA A 10 7.95 -8.34 -1.97
N GLY A 11 6.97 -7.45 -1.89
CA GLY A 11 7.13 -6.04 -2.27
C GLY A 11 7.41 -5.09 -1.11
N LEU A 12 7.69 -5.61 0.09
CA LEU A 12 7.77 -4.79 1.29
C LEU A 12 8.82 -3.67 1.20
N GLU A 13 10.03 -3.99 0.75
CA GLU A 13 11.09 -2.99 0.64
C GLU A 13 10.76 -1.92 -0.39
N LEU A 14 10.24 -2.34 -1.54
CA LEU A 14 9.82 -1.41 -2.58
C LEU A 14 8.67 -0.52 -2.11
N LYS A 15 7.69 -1.12 -1.41
CA LYS A 15 6.57 -0.35 -0.84
C LYS A 15 7.10 0.74 0.10
N ASN A 16 8.03 0.39 0.97
CA ASN A 16 8.58 1.34 1.93
C ASN A 16 9.34 2.47 1.25
N SER A 17 10.07 2.18 0.17
CA SER A 17 10.76 3.19 -0.63
C SER A 17 9.78 4.14 -1.31
N ILE A 18 8.73 3.61 -1.92
CA ILE A 18 7.69 4.40 -2.57
C ILE A 18 6.97 5.27 -1.54
N LYS A 19 6.62 4.69 -0.39
CA LYS A 19 5.96 5.41 0.69
C LYS A 19 6.77 6.62 1.13
N THR A 20 8.07 6.43 1.37
CA THR A 20 8.98 7.51 1.77
C THR A 20 9.02 8.61 0.70
N TYR A 21 9.13 8.22 -0.56
CA TYR A 21 9.13 9.16 -1.68
C TYR A 21 7.86 10.00 -1.70
N LEU A 22 6.71 9.35 -1.57
CA LEU A 22 5.42 10.05 -1.63
C LEU A 22 5.22 10.99 -0.44
N ILE A 23 5.62 10.57 0.76
CA ILE A 23 5.55 11.43 1.96
C ILE A 23 6.43 12.66 1.77
N ASN A 24 7.63 12.50 1.23
CA ASN A 24 8.55 13.61 0.97
C ASN A 24 8.02 14.58 -0.09
N LYS A 25 7.13 14.11 -0.97
CA LYS A 25 6.46 14.96 -1.96
C LYS A 25 5.20 15.65 -1.42
N GLY A 26 4.84 15.39 -0.17
CA GLY A 26 3.70 16.05 0.46
C GLY A 26 2.37 15.31 0.34
N TYR A 27 2.39 14.07 -0.14
CA TYR A 27 1.16 13.27 -0.21
C TYR A 27 0.82 12.67 1.15
N ASP A 28 -0.47 12.51 1.40
CA ASP A 28 -0.98 11.78 2.54
C ASP A 28 -1.05 10.29 2.17
N VAL A 29 -0.25 9.45 2.82
CA VAL A 29 -0.11 8.03 2.46
C VAL A 29 -0.70 7.15 3.56
N MET A 30 -1.64 6.28 3.17
CA MET A 30 -2.20 5.27 4.04
C MET A 30 -1.62 3.90 3.64
N ASP A 31 -0.86 3.30 4.54
CA ASP A 31 -0.20 2.02 4.32
C ASP A 31 -1.07 0.88 4.88
N HIS A 32 -1.54 0.00 3.98
CA HIS A 32 -2.40 -1.13 4.34
C HIS A 32 -1.63 -2.44 4.59
N GLY A 33 -0.30 -2.41 4.48
CA GLY A 33 0.56 -3.59 4.71
C GLY A 33 1.09 -4.13 3.40
N ALA A 34 1.92 -5.18 3.41
CA ALA A 34 2.43 -5.83 4.62
C ALA A 34 3.40 -4.94 5.39
N HIS A 35 3.47 -5.13 6.71
CA HIS A 35 4.38 -4.36 7.57
C HIS A 35 5.61 -5.16 7.97
N GLU A 36 5.63 -6.46 7.66
CA GLU A 36 6.73 -7.35 7.98
C GLU A 36 6.86 -8.44 6.92
N HIS A 37 8.03 -9.08 6.89
CA HIS A 37 8.29 -10.19 5.98
C HIS A 37 7.71 -11.48 6.56
N ASP A 38 6.51 -11.85 6.13
CA ASP A 38 5.87 -13.11 6.48
C ASP A 38 5.67 -13.92 5.19
N PRO A 39 6.47 -14.99 4.97
CA PRO A 39 6.36 -15.76 3.73
C PRO A 39 5.05 -16.53 3.61
N LEU A 40 4.26 -16.59 4.68
CA LEU A 40 2.95 -17.23 4.67
C LEU A 40 1.80 -16.27 4.39
N ASP A 41 2.08 -14.96 4.25
CA ASP A 41 1.03 -14.02 3.95
C ASP A 41 0.53 -14.19 2.51
N ASP A 42 -0.68 -13.72 2.26
CA ASP A 42 -1.28 -13.77 0.94
C ASP A 42 -1.66 -12.35 0.53
N TYR A 43 -1.33 -11.98 -0.71
CA TYR A 43 -1.53 -10.60 -1.13
C TYR A 43 -2.98 -10.11 -1.01
N PRO A 44 -4.04 -10.92 -1.15
CA PRO A 44 -5.41 -10.43 -0.96
C PRO A 44 -5.66 -9.88 0.44
N ASP A 45 -4.93 -10.31 1.46
CA ASP A 45 -5.08 -9.82 2.84
C ASP A 45 -4.78 -8.33 2.94
N PHE A 46 -3.98 -7.80 2.03
CA PHE A 46 -3.56 -6.39 2.01
C PHE A 46 -4.22 -5.61 0.87
N ILE A 47 -4.35 -6.27 -0.29
CA ILE A 47 -4.84 -5.63 -1.51
C ILE A 47 -6.33 -5.30 -1.43
N PHE A 48 -7.16 -6.22 -0.89
CA PHE A 48 -8.59 -5.98 -0.79
C PHE A 48 -8.93 -4.82 0.14
N PRO A 49 -8.34 -4.71 1.35
CA PRO A 49 -8.57 -3.52 2.18
C PRO A 49 -8.13 -2.22 1.49
N CYS A 50 -7.02 -2.25 0.77
CA CYS A 50 -6.54 -1.10 0.02
C CYS A 50 -7.54 -0.70 -1.07
N ALA A 51 -8.01 -1.66 -1.85
CA ALA A 51 -8.98 -1.41 -2.92
C ALA A 51 -10.29 -0.84 -2.37
N LYS A 52 -10.76 -1.38 -1.23
CA LYS A 52 -11.97 -0.87 -0.58
C LYS A 52 -11.79 0.58 -0.11
N ALA A 53 -10.61 0.90 0.42
CA ALA A 53 -10.32 2.26 0.88
C ALA A 53 -10.32 3.26 -0.28
N VAL A 54 -9.74 2.89 -1.41
CA VAL A 54 -9.75 3.73 -2.61
C VAL A 54 -11.18 3.94 -3.11
N ALA A 55 -11.97 2.89 -3.13
CA ALA A 55 -13.37 2.97 -3.58
C ALA A 55 -14.23 3.84 -2.66
N ALA A 56 -13.87 3.93 -1.38
CA ALA A 56 -14.61 4.71 -0.39
C ALA A 56 -14.23 6.20 -0.36
N GLU A 57 -13.12 6.57 -0.98
CA GLU A 57 -12.61 7.96 -0.98
C GLU A 57 -12.54 8.50 -2.41
N ASP A 58 -13.35 9.51 -2.72
CA ASP A 58 -13.45 10.05 -4.08
C ASP A 58 -12.15 10.63 -4.61
N ASP A 59 -11.37 11.30 -3.76
CA ASP A 59 -10.10 11.92 -4.16
C ASP A 59 -8.91 11.11 -3.65
N SER A 60 -8.81 9.86 -4.08
CA SER A 60 -7.72 8.97 -3.68
C SER A 60 -7.24 8.12 -4.83
N ARG A 61 -6.05 7.53 -4.66
CA ARG A 61 -5.45 6.59 -5.59
C ARG A 61 -4.86 5.43 -4.83
N GLY A 62 -4.70 4.30 -5.50
CA GLY A 62 -4.11 3.10 -4.93
C GLY A 62 -2.86 2.67 -5.68
N ILE A 63 -1.85 2.23 -4.94
CA ILE A 63 -0.65 1.59 -5.48
C ILE A 63 -0.57 0.20 -4.87
N ILE A 64 -0.53 -0.81 -5.72
CA ILE A 64 -0.55 -2.20 -5.31
C ILE A 64 0.68 -2.89 -5.89
N LEU A 65 1.42 -3.58 -5.02
CA LEU A 65 2.61 -4.34 -5.40
C LEU A 65 2.38 -5.81 -5.06
N GLY A 66 2.88 -6.70 -5.90
CA GLY A 66 2.77 -8.12 -5.68
C GLY A 66 4.04 -8.84 -6.09
N GLY A 67 4.30 -9.95 -5.42
CA GLY A 67 5.45 -10.78 -5.73
C GLY A 67 5.11 -11.99 -6.58
#